data_d45019342b57803ec9a4f6d796f6887f
#
_entry.id   d45019342b57803ec9a4f6d796f6887f
#
_cell.length_a   1.000
_cell.length_b   1.000
_cell.length_c   1.000
_cell.angle_alpha   90.00
_cell.angle_beta   90.00
_cell.angle_gamma   90.00
#
_symmetry.space_group_name_H-M   'P 1'
#
loop_
_entity.id
_entity.type
_entity.pdbx_description
1 polymer ?
#
loop_
_entity_poly.entity_id
_entity_poly.type
_entity_poly.pdbx_seq_one_letter_code
_entity_poly.pdbx_strand_id
1 'polypeptide(L)'
;MNLSLLDAGNIACYPNQSTRDETMNATKKILSPTSTPLVRIDSSILQIRGHKVIIDTDLAALYGVPTKALNQAIKRNTQRFPQDFMFQLSPAEKQEVVTNCDHLAKLKFSKMLPFAFTEHGAIQAANVLNSEQAVEMSVYVVRAFVK
;
A
#
# COMPACT_ATOMS: atom_id res chain seq x y z
N MET A 1 18.41 -19.67 9.72
CA MET A 1 17.99 -19.93 8.59
C MET A 1 16.56 -19.89 8.44
N ASN A 2 15.91 -20.43 9.26
CA ASN A 2 14.54 -20.37 9.22
C ASN A 2 13.99 -19.01 9.25
N LEU A 3 14.76 -18.10 9.77
CA LEU A 3 14.32 -16.76 9.85
C LEU A 3 13.96 -16.20 8.53
N SER A 4 14.76 -16.53 7.55
CA SER A 4 14.51 -15.95 6.27
C SER A 4 13.21 -16.46 5.74
N LEU A 5 12.89 -17.68 6.05
CA LEU A 5 11.65 -18.20 5.57
C LEU A 5 10.51 -17.51 6.23
N LEU A 6 10.66 -17.24 7.50
CA LEU A 6 9.64 -16.56 8.20
C LEU A 6 9.46 -15.17 7.65
N ASP A 7 10.56 -14.54 7.32
CA ASP A 7 10.48 -13.22 6.80
C ASP A 7 9.75 -13.20 5.49
N ALA A 8 10.00 -14.17 4.69
CA ALA A 8 9.34 -14.25 3.43
C ALA A 8 7.84 -14.35 3.65
N GLY A 9 7.48 -15.04 4.67
CA GLY A 9 6.09 -15.19 4.96
C GLY A 9 5.45 -13.92 5.43
N ASN A 10 6.27 -13.01 5.89
CA ASN A 10 5.74 -11.79 6.39
C ASN A 10 5.33 -10.81 5.33
N ILE A 11 5.86 -10.91 4.17
CA ILE A 11 5.46 -10.04 3.08
C ILE A 11 4.43 -10.80 2.30
N ALA A 12 3.22 -10.74 2.78
CA ALA A 12 2.17 -11.48 2.14
C ALA A 12 1.18 -10.53 1.53
N CYS A 13 0.87 -10.77 0.31
CA CYS A 13 -0.18 -10.09 -0.37
C CYS A 13 -1.32 -11.09 -0.29
N TYR A 14 -2.50 -10.73 -0.55
CA TYR A 14 -3.59 -11.70 -0.50
C TYR A 14 -4.12 -11.92 -1.90
N PRO A 15 -3.30 -12.48 -2.76
CA PRO A 15 -3.68 -12.64 -4.15
C PRO A 15 -4.81 -13.61 -4.36
N ASN A 16 -4.88 -14.57 -3.51
CA ASN A 16 -5.92 -15.56 -3.67
C ASN A 16 -7.27 -14.96 -3.60
N GLN A 17 -7.42 -14.06 -2.69
CA GLN A 17 -8.68 -13.45 -2.52
C GLN A 17 -9.00 -12.59 -3.69
N SER A 18 -8.00 -11.93 -4.19
CA SER A 18 -8.23 -11.11 -5.32
C SER A 18 -8.67 -11.91 -6.49
N THR A 19 -8.10 -13.04 -6.65
CA THR A 19 -8.41 -13.86 -7.78
C THR A 19 -9.85 -14.28 -7.76
N ARG A 20 -10.31 -14.64 -6.62
CA ARG A 20 -11.67 -15.04 -6.53
C ARG A 20 -12.57 -13.89 -6.73
N ASP A 21 -12.19 -12.78 -6.21
CA ASP A 21 -12.98 -11.61 -6.36
C ASP A 21 -13.14 -11.21 -7.77
N GLU A 22 -12.16 -11.46 -8.57
CA GLU A 22 -12.26 -11.14 -9.95
C GLU A 22 -13.40 -11.76 -10.61
N THR A 23 -13.62 -12.99 -10.31
CA THR A 23 -14.70 -13.71 -10.90
C THR A 23 -15.99 -13.03 -10.58
N MET A 24 -16.11 -12.62 -9.35
CA MET A 24 -17.31 -11.99 -8.96
C MET A 24 -17.36 -10.58 -9.40
N ASN A 25 -16.23 -10.01 -9.62
CA ASN A 25 -16.18 -8.67 -10.04
C ASN A 25 -16.88 -8.40 -11.32
N ALA A 26 -16.91 -9.33 -12.17
CA ALA A 26 -17.58 -9.14 -13.43
C ALA A 26 -18.98 -8.69 -13.14
N THR A 27 -19.57 -9.27 -12.14
CA THR A 27 -20.90 -8.95 -11.78
C THR A 27 -20.95 -7.71 -10.95
N LYS A 28 -20.04 -7.62 -10.02
CA LYS A 28 -20.07 -6.54 -9.16
C LYS A 28 -19.66 -5.26 -9.77
N LYS A 29 -18.99 -5.31 -10.85
CA LYS A 29 -18.58 -4.15 -11.49
C LYS A 29 -19.64 -3.10 -11.51
N ILE A 30 -20.82 -3.48 -11.64
CA ILE A 30 -21.90 -2.58 -11.74
C ILE A 30 -22.24 -1.94 -10.44
N LEU A 31 -22.15 -2.69 -9.39
CA LEU A 31 -22.51 -2.19 -8.12
C LEU A 31 -21.44 -1.51 -7.42
N SER A 32 -20.27 -1.77 -7.84
CA SER A 32 -19.28 -1.60 -6.94
C SER A 32 -18.45 -0.44 -6.84
N PRO A 33 -18.84 0.69 -7.22
CA PRO A 33 -18.00 1.83 -6.96
C PRO A 33 -17.74 1.98 -5.49
N THR A 34 -18.71 1.63 -4.68
CA THR A 34 -18.51 1.83 -3.26
C THR A 34 -17.71 0.77 -2.58
N SER A 35 -17.86 -0.45 -2.99
CA SER A 35 -17.13 -1.51 -2.32
C SER A 35 -15.73 -1.68 -2.86
N THR A 36 -15.51 -1.26 -4.08
CA THR A 36 -14.20 -1.43 -4.69
C THR A 36 -13.05 -0.85 -3.91
N PRO A 37 -13.15 0.37 -3.38
CA PRO A 37 -12.03 0.93 -2.65
C PRO A 37 -11.63 0.09 -1.45
N LEU A 38 -12.60 -0.41 -0.71
CA LEU A 38 -12.28 -1.20 0.46
C LEU A 38 -11.56 -2.48 0.09
N VAL A 39 -12.04 -3.14 -0.95
CA VAL A 39 -11.41 -4.38 -1.38
C VAL A 39 -9.99 -4.13 -1.84
N ARG A 40 -9.78 -3.04 -2.57
CA ARG A 40 -8.45 -2.73 -3.04
C ARG A 40 -7.52 -2.40 -1.90
N ILE A 41 -8.01 -1.70 -0.89
CA ILE A 41 -7.18 -1.35 0.24
C ILE A 41 -6.78 -2.60 0.98
N ASP A 42 -7.71 -3.49 1.22
CA ASP A 42 -7.40 -4.72 1.93
C ASP A 42 -6.31 -5.51 1.22
N SER A 43 -6.41 -5.61 -0.10
CA SER A 43 -5.43 -6.39 -0.83
C SER A 43 -4.11 -5.65 -0.98
N SER A 44 -4.07 -4.35 -0.71
CA SER A 44 -2.86 -3.58 -0.79
C SER A 44 -2.06 -3.57 0.50
N ILE A 45 -2.66 -3.98 1.59
CA ILE A 45 -1.95 -3.97 2.85
C ILE A 45 -1.06 -5.19 2.96
N LEU A 46 0.21 -4.96 3.20
CA LEU A 46 1.21 -6.00 3.29
C LEU A 46 1.76 -6.04 4.70
N GLN A 47 2.49 -7.09 5.00
CA GLN A 47 3.15 -7.16 6.29
C GLN A 47 4.66 -7.19 6.05
N ILE A 48 5.34 -6.16 6.48
CA ILE A 48 6.79 -6.04 6.30
C ILE A 48 7.39 -5.62 7.63
N ARG A 49 8.43 -6.30 8.04
CA ARG A 49 9.12 -6.02 9.30
C ARG A 49 8.16 -6.08 10.49
N GLY A 50 7.16 -6.94 10.39
CA GLY A 50 6.21 -7.07 11.48
C GLY A 50 5.15 -5.99 11.55
N HIS A 51 5.10 -5.11 10.56
CA HIS A 51 4.12 -4.05 10.53
C HIS A 51 3.23 -4.17 9.31
N LYS A 52 1.98 -3.79 9.48
CA LYS A 52 1.10 -3.68 8.34
C LYS A 52 1.43 -2.39 7.63
N VAL A 53 1.68 -2.47 6.35
CA VAL A 53 2.08 -1.30 5.57
C VAL A 53 1.40 -1.29 4.22
N ILE A 54 1.42 -0.14 3.58
CA ILE A 54 0.94 -0.03 2.22
C ILE A 54 2.05 0.65 1.41
N ILE A 55 2.26 0.20 0.20
CA ILE A 55 3.34 0.71 -0.64
C ILE A 55 2.94 2.05 -1.25
N ASP A 56 3.92 2.89 -1.49
CA ASP A 56 3.67 4.24 -1.97
C ASP A 56 2.85 4.30 -3.26
N THR A 57 3.08 3.39 -4.19
CA THR A 57 2.31 3.41 -5.43
C THR A 57 0.85 3.10 -5.18
N ASP A 58 0.57 2.19 -4.26
CA ASP A 58 -0.79 1.85 -3.92
C ASP A 58 -1.46 3.00 -3.17
N LEU A 59 -0.74 3.60 -2.25
CA LEU A 59 -1.28 4.69 -1.48
C LEU A 59 -1.59 5.89 -2.37
N ALA A 60 -0.69 6.19 -3.29
CA ALA A 60 -0.90 7.28 -4.22
C ALA A 60 -2.14 7.05 -5.07
N ALA A 61 -2.31 5.82 -5.52
CA ALA A 61 -3.48 5.48 -6.33
C ALA A 61 -4.76 5.68 -5.54
N LEU A 62 -4.75 5.29 -4.28
CA LEU A 62 -5.93 5.45 -3.44
C LEU A 62 -6.24 6.93 -3.21
N TYR A 63 -5.22 7.72 -3.05
CA TYR A 63 -5.41 9.15 -2.79
C TYR A 63 -5.57 9.97 -4.06
N GLY A 64 -5.52 9.30 -5.22
CA GLY A 64 -5.80 9.96 -6.48
C GLY A 64 -4.70 10.88 -6.97
N VAL A 65 -3.44 10.59 -6.62
CA VAL A 65 -2.32 11.40 -7.06
C VAL A 65 -1.25 10.52 -7.65
N PRO A 66 -0.38 11.05 -8.49
CA PRO A 66 0.75 10.27 -8.98
C PRO A 66 1.70 9.98 -7.83
N THR A 67 2.39 8.84 -7.92
CA THR A 67 3.35 8.47 -6.88
C THR A 67 4.39 9.56 -6.70
N LYS A 68 4.80 10.16 -7.79
CA LYS A 68 5.79 11.21 -7.74
C LYS A 68 5.30 12.39 -6.89
N ALA A 69 4.04 12.76 -7.07
CA ALA A 69 3.48 13.86 -6.31
C ALA A 69 3.40 13.53 -4.82
N LEU A 70 3.03 12.30 -4.51
CA LEU A 70 2.98 11.86 -3.13
C LEU A 70 4.37 11.96 -2.51
N ASN A 71 5.37 11.44 -3.19
CA ASN A 71 6.71 11.43 -2.66
C ASN A 71 7.27 12.83 -2.51
N GLN A 72 6.91 13.74 -3.40
CA GLN A 72 7.33 15.12 -3.28
C GLN A 72 6.72 15.79 -2.06
N ALA A 73 5.44 15.55 -1.83
CA ALA A 73 4.77 16.13 -0.68
C ALA A 73 5.42 15.65 0.61
N ILE A 74 5.79 14.37 0.64
CA ILE A 74 6.44 13.82 1.81
C ILE A 74 7.81 14.42 2.00
N LYS A 75 8.56 14.61 0.94
CA LYS A 75 9.87 15.21 1.01
C LYS A 75 9.81 16.62 1.59
N ARG A 76 8.78 17.35 1.26
CA ARG A 76 8.63 18.69 1.78
C ARG A 76 8.22 18.70 3.24
N ASN A 77 7.78 17.57 3.74
CA ASN A 77 7.31 17.46 5.12
C ASN A 77 7.97 16.31 5.85
N THR A 78 9.27 16.14 5.59
CA THR A 78 10.01 15.01 6.12
C THR A 78 9.86 14.84 7.62
N GLN A 79 9.80 15.91 8.36
CA GLN A 79 9.72 15.81 9.80
C GLN A 79 8.42 15.17 10.29
N ARG A 80 7.45 15.06 9.43
CA ARG A 80 6.19 14.43 9.80
C ARG A 80 6.18 12.93 9.55
N PHE A 81 7.28 12.41 8.99
CA PHE A 81 7.34 11.01 8.62
C PHE A 81 8.55 10.32 9.26
N PRO A 82 8.49 10.08 10.55
CA PRO A 82 9.59 9.35 11.19
C PRO A 82 9.59 7.90 10.73
N GLN A 83 10.62 7.17 11.07
CA GLN A 83 10.79 5.80 10.59
C GLN A 83 9.68 4.85 10.99
N ASP A 84 8.98 5.13 12.06
CA ASP A 84 7.87 4.27 12.44
C ASP A 84 6.58 4.65 11.70
N PHE A 85 6.61 5.71 10.88
CA PHE A 85 5.47 6.07 10.05
C PHE A 85 5.72 5.65 8.60
N MET A 86 6.97 5.74 8.15
CA MET A 86 7.29 5.44 6.77
C MET A 86 8.74 4.99 6.69
N PHE A 87 9.02 3.99 5.89
CA PHE A 87 10.40 3.57 5.67
C PHE A 87 10.57 3.10 4.24
N GLN A 88 11.80 3.13 3.77
CA GLN A 88 12.10 2.69 2.42
C GLN A 88 12.45 1.21 2.44
N LEU A 89 11.94 0.46 1.49
CA LEU A 89 12.21 -0.97 1.43
C LEU A 89 13.67 -1.21 1.05
N SER A 90 14.21 -2.30 1.54
CA SER A 90 15.52 -2.74 1.10
C SER A 90 15.36 -3.44 -0.24
N PRO A 91 16.45 -3.66 -0.97
CA PRO A 91 16.34 -4.38 -2.24
C PRO A 91 15.72 -5.77 -2.08
N ALA A 92 16.04 -6.44 -0.99
CA ALA A 92 15.48 -7.77 -0.76
C ALA A 92 13.99 -7.68 -0.51
N GLU A 93 13.56 -6.69 0.24
CA GLU A 93 12.14 -6.51 0.51
C GLU A 93 11.39 -6.16 -0.76
N LYS A 94 11.99 -5.32 -1.60
CA LYS A 94 11.36 -4.97 -2.87
C LYS A 94 11.20 -6.22 -3.73
N GLN A 95 12.21 -7.06 -3.75
CA GLN A 95 12.16 -8.28 -4.53
C GLN A 95 11.03 -9.19 -4.07
N GLU A 96 10.85 -9.32 -2.78
CA GLU A 96 9.78 -10.15 -2.25
C GLU A 96 8.41 -9.58 -2.60
N VAL A 97 8.26 -8.27 -2.51
CA VAL A 97 7.01 -7.64 -2.84
C VAL A 97 6.68 -7.86 -4.32
N VAL A 98 7.66 -7.68 -5.18
CA VAL A 98 7.47 -7.86 -6.61
C VAL A 98 7.10 -9.30 -6.92
N THR A 99 7.71 -10.23 -6.22
CA THR A 99 7.47 -11.65 -6.47
C THR A 99 6.11 -12.11 -5.95
N ASN A 100 5.75 -11.64 -4.79
CA ASN A 100 4.56 -12.14 -4.12
C ASN A 100 3.27 -11.38 -4.42
N CYS A 101 3.37 -10.17 -4.91
CA CYS A 101 2.19 -9.35 -5.17
C CYS A 101 2.11 -9.01 -6.63
N ASP A 102 1.20 -9.64 -7.33
CA ASP A 102 1.07 -9.45 -8.76
C ASP A 102 0.84 -8.01 -9.16
N HIS A 103 0.05 -7.29 -8.42
CA HIS A 103 -0.25 -5.91 -8.79
C HIS A 103 0.95 -4.98 -8.61
N LEU A 104 1.99 -5.45 -7.94
CA LEU A 104 3.19 -4.66 -7.75
C LEU A 104 4.36 -5.17 -8.60
N ALA A 105 4.09 -6.14 -9.47
CA ALA A 105 5.16 -6.75 -10.26
C ALA A 105 5.92 -5.76 -11.11
N LYS A 106 5.27 -4.73 -11.60
CA LYS A 106 5.95 -3.79 -12.45
C LYS A 106 6.97 -2.93 -11.71
N LEU A 107 6.96 -2.97 -10.40
CA LEU A 107 7.96 -2.23 -9.66
C LEU A 107 9.36 -2.75 -9.92
N LYS A 108 9.48 -3.97 -10.42
CA LYS A 108 10.79 -4.51 -10.70
C LYS A 108 11.52 -3.70 -11.75
N PHE A 109 10.79 -2.96 -12.56
CA PHE A 109 11.41 -2.14 -13.58
C PHE A 109 11.80 -0.76 -13.08
N SER A 110 11.42 -0.41 -11.87
CA SER A 110 11.74 0.87 -11.31
C SER A 110 13.11 0.80 -10.65
N LYS A 111 13.90 1.84 -10.81
CA LYS A 111 15.20 1.88 -10.19
C LYS A 111 15.13 2.32 -8.75
N MET A 112 14.03 2.91 -8.36
CA MET A 112 13.91 3.39 -7.00
C MET A 112 13.34 2.32 -6.09
N LEU A 113 13.77 2.36 -4.84
CA LEU A 113 13.20 1.47 -3.84
C LEU A 113 11.94 2.13 -3.31
N PRO A 114 10.84 1.39 -3.26
CA PRO A 114 9.58 2.00 -2.83
C PRO A 114 9.57 2.29 -1.34
N PHE A 115 8.65 3.13 -0.93
CA PHE A 115 8.45 3.42 0.48
C PHE A 115 7.21 2.67 0.96
N ALA A 116 7.26 2.28 2.22
CA ALA A 116 6.14 1.61 2.87
C ALA A 116 5.61 2.52 3.96
N PHE A 117 4.30 2.63 4.05
CA PHE A 117 3.65 3.49 5.01
C PHE A 117 2.85 2.65 6.00
N THR A 118 3.08 2.90 7.29
CA THR A 118 2.26 2.26 8.30
C THR A 118 0.93 3.02 8.37
N GLU A 119 0.07 2.61 9.27
CA GLU A 119 -1.20 3.28 9.45
C GLU A 119 -1.00 4.77 9.70
N HIS A 120 -0.08 5.10 10.58
CA HIS A 120 0.17 6.50 10.92
C HIS A 120 0.74 7.27 9.73
N GLY A 121 1.61 6.61 8.98
CA GLY A 121 2.18 7.25 7.80
C GLY A 121 1.15 7.50 6.73
N ALA A 122 0.22 6.59 6.58
CA ALA A 122 -0.84 6.76 5.58
C ALA A 122 -1.73 7.94 5.93
N ILE A 123 -2.04 8.10 7.21
CA ILE A 123 -2.85 9.21 7.65
C ILE A 123 -2.11 10.53 7.46
N GLN A 124 -0.84 10.55 7.82
CA GLN A 124 -0.05 11.75 7.65
C GLN A 124 0.06 12.13 6.18
N ALA A 125 0.16 11.14 5.32
CA ALA A 125 0.22 11.42 3.89
C ALA A 125 -1.05 12.12 3.41
N ALA A 126 -2.20 11.68 3.90
CA ALA A 126 -3.45 12.33 3.55
C ALA A 126 -3.45 13.77 4.03
N ASN A 127 -2.91 14.01 5.20
CA ASN A 127 -2.85 15.35 5.76
C ASN A 127 -1.97 16.29 4.93
N VAL A 128 -0.82 15.81 4.50
CA VAL A 128 0.08 16.67 3.74
C VAL A 128 -0.40 16.88 2.32
N LEU A 129 -1.10 15.92 1.76
CA LEU A 129 -1.68 16.08 0.44
C LEU A 129 -2.87 17.04 0.50
N ASN A 130 -3.60 16.97 1.58
CA ASN A 130 -4.70 17.87 1.84
C ASN A 130 -5.69 18.02 0.67
N SER A 131 -5.95 16.93 -0.02
CA SER A 131 -6.94 16.94 -1.07
C SER A 131 -8.19 16.29 -0.54
N GLU A 132 -9.31 16.64 -1.12
CA GLU A 132 -10.58 16.10 -0.70
C GLU A 132 -10.59 14.58 -0.78
N GLN A 133 -10.10 14.06 -1.88
CA GLN A 133 -10.06 12.62 -2.07
C GLN A 133 -9.15 11.93 -1.07
N ALA A 134 -7.99 12.51 -0.78
CA ALA A 134 -7.07 11.90 0.17
C ALA A 134 -7.68 11.86 1.56
N VAL A 135 -8.31 12.95 1.97
CA VAL A 135 -8.93 13.00 3.28
C VAL A 135 -10.05 11.96 3.38
N GLU A 136 -10.86 11.90 2.36
CA GLU A 136 -11.97 10.96 2.31
C GLU A 136 -11.47 9.52 2.36
N MET A 137 -10.47 9.22 1.54
CA MET A 137 -9.96 7.86 1.47
C MET A 137 -9.20 7.45 2.72
N SER A 138 -8.65 8.42 3.46
CA SER A 138 -7.90 8.08 4.65
C SER A 138 -8.76 7.34 5.68
N VAL A 139 -10.04 7.61 5.69
CA VAL A 139 -10.94 6.93 6.61
C VAL A 139 -10.99 5.44 6.28
N TYR A 140 -11.08 5.12 5.00
CA TYR A 140 -11.13 3.73 4.59
C TYR A 140 -9.79 3.03 4.83
N VAL A 141 -8.70 3.77 4.63
CA VAL A 141 -7.39 3.22 4.85
C VAL A 141 -7.22 2.85 6.33
N VAL A 142 -7.62 3.73 7.22
CA VAL A 142 -7.53 3.45 8.64
C VAL A 142 -8.35 2.21 9.00
N ARG A 143 -9.54 2.12 8.46
CA ARG A 143 -10.39 0.98 8.75
C ARG A 143 -9.77 -0.33 8.28
N ALA A 144 -9.10 -0.28 7.13
CA ALA A 144 -8.47 -1.48 6.61
C ALA A 144 -7.29 -1.90 7.48
N PHE A 145 -6.54 -0.94 8.00
CA PHE A 145 -5.40 -1.27 8.84
C PHE A 145 -5.83 -1.88 10.18
N VAL A 146 -6.97 -1.49 10.66
CA VAL A 146 -7.43 -1.95 11.96
C VAL A 146 -7.96 -3.37 11.93
N LYS A 147 -8.37 -3.84 10.78
CA LYS A 147 -8.82 -5.22 10.66
C LYS A 147 -7.72 -6.22 10.99
#